data_6baf6f99ba6fc7b6b3f1d17ace485640
#
_entry.id   6baf6f99ba6fc7b6b3f1d17ace485640
#
_cell.length_a   1.000
_cell.length_b   1.000
_cell.length_c   1.000
_cell.angle_alpha   90.00
_cell.angle_beta   90.00
_cell.angle_gamma   90.00
#
_symmetry.space_group_name_H-M   'P 1'
#
loop_
_entity.id
_entity.type
_entity.pdbx_description
1 polymer ?
#
loop_
_entity_poly.entity_id
_entity_poly.type
_entity_poly.pdbx_seq_one_letter_code
_entity_poly.pdbx_strand_id
1 'polypeptide(L)'
;MKQKKTAAAVIAAMLAGFAAAKAPEIDPALVDTLVAQIMQQADRHAEQSQRPDGQAIQNDAVRRLQTLEVLKNRALKEGLDKDKDVQNRFKIAEASFYAEEYVRFLERSETVSESALRQFYERQIRMIKLQQVSFATEEEARQAQQLLLKGLSFEGLMKRYPNDEQAFDGFIMAQQLPEPLASQFAGMNRGDVTRNPVKLGERYYLFKLGAVGKNPDAQPFELVRNQLEQGLRQEKARLKIDALLEENGVKP
;
A
#
# COMPACT_ATOMS: atom_id res chain seq x y z
N MET A 1 -41.41 -53.95 -63.94
CA MET A 1 -40.76 -54.65 -62.81
C MET A 1 -39.55 -53.80 -62.42
N LYS A 2 -39.62 -53.05 -61.32
CA LYS A 2 -38.57 -52.16 -60.88
C LYS A 2 -37.93 -52.73 -59.61
N GLN A 3 -36.66 -53.09 -59.70
CA GLN A 3 -35.89 -53.55 -58.55
C GLN A 3 -35.47 -52.32 -57.68
N LYS A 4 -35.83 -52.40 -56.41
CA LYS A 4 -35.37 -51.46 -55.39
C LYS A 4 -34.01 -51.93 -54.87
N LYS A 5 -32.99 -51.15 -55.11
CA LYS A 5 -31.67 -51.34 -54.48
C LYS A 5 -31.68 -50.69 -53.10
N THR A 6 -31.60 -51.51 -52.07
CA THR A 6 -31.38 -51.10 -50.67
C THR A 6 -29.90 -50.78 -50.48
N ALA A 7 -29.61 -49.53 -50.24
CA ALA A 7 -28.27 -49.09 -49.81
C ALA A 7 -28.09 -49.32 -48.28
N ALA A 8 -27.29 -50.28 -47.90
CA ALA A 8 -26.88 -50.48 -46.52
C ALA A 8 -25.81 -49.40 -46.15
N ALA A 9 -26.17 -48.44 -45.30
CA ALA A 9 -25.24 -47.50 -44.74
C ALA A 9 -24.42 -48.21 -43.63
N VAL A 10 -23.15 -48.44 -43.90
CA VAL A 10 -22.17 -48.89 -42.88
C VAL A 10 -21.80 -47.68 -42.02
N ILE A 11 -22.38 -47.58 -40.82
CA ILE A 11 -21.93 -46.65 -39.80
C ILE A 11 -20.67 -47.25 -39.18
N ALA A 12 -19.50 -46.82 -39.65
CA ALA A 12 -18.24 -47.08 -38.97
C ALA A 12 -18.18 -46.21 -37.68
N ALA A 13 -18.51 -46.84 -36.55
CA ALA A 13 -18.28 -46.25 -35.24
C ALA A 13 -16.77 -46.15 -35.03
N MET A 14 -16.21 -44.95 -35.24
CA MET A 14 -14.88 -44.63 -34.74
C MET A 14 -14.97 -44.56 -33.21
N LEU A 15 -14.67 -45.65 -32.55
CA LEU A 15 -14.25 -45.69 -31.17
C LEU A 15 -12.85 -45.05 -31.13
N ALA A 16 -12.85 -43.71 -31.07
CA ALA A 16 -11.64 -42.98 -30.63
C ALA A 16 -11.41 -43.41 -29.17
N GLY A 17 -10.44 -44.29 -29.00
CA GLY A 17 -9.99 -44.65 -27.67
C GLY A 17 -9.58 -43.37 -26.93
N PHE A 18 -10.40 -42.97 -25.98
CA PHE A 18 -10.00 -42.00 -24.97
C PHE A 18 -8.89 -42.70 -24.18
N ALA A 19 -7.62 -42.53 -24.62
CA ALA A 19 -6.51 -42.70 -23.70
C ALA A 19 -6.82 -41.75 -22.53
N ALA A 20 -7.07 -42.30 -21.35
CA ALA A 20 -7.28 -41.50 -20.15
C ALA A 20 -6.05 -40.60 -20.00
N ALA A 21 -6.24 -39.32 -20.29
CA ALA A 21 -5.14 -38.37 -20.20
C ALA A 21 -4.69 -38.34 -18.73
N LYS A 22 -3.45 -38.73 -18.48
CA LYS A 22 -2.87 -38.67 -17.15
C LYS A 22 -2.75 -37.19 -16.76
N ALA A 23 -3.26 -36.83 -15.59
CA ALA A 23 -3.10 -35.48 -15.07
C ALA A 23 -1.59 -35.12 -14.96
N PRO A 24 -1.22 -33.85 -15.22
CA PRO A 24 0.16 -33.42 -15.07
C PRO A 24 0.71 -33.71 -13.67
N GLU A 25 1.93 -34.18 -13.60
CA GLU A 25 2.68 -34.24 -12.32
C GLU A 25 3.11 -32.84 -11.94
N ILE A 26 2.83 -32.44 -10.69
CA ILE A 26 3.14 -31.13 -10.16
C ILE A 26 4.29 -31.26 -9.16
N ASP A 27 5.24 -30.34 -9.25
CA ASP A 27 6.34 -30.26 -8.29
C ASP A 27 5.77 -30.02 -6.86
N PRO A 28 6.10 -30.88 -5.89
CA PRO A 28 5.65 -30.73 -4.51
C PRO A 28 5.95 -29.35 -3.91
N ALA A 29 7.10 -28.73 -4.26
CA ALA A 29 7.45 -27.40 -3.78
C ALA A 29 6.46 -26.29 -4.25
N LEU A 30 5.88 -26.42 -5.44
CA LEU A 30 4.83 -25.52 -5.91
C LEU A 30 3.52 -25.74 -5.14
N VAL A 31 3.20 -27.00 -4.82
CA VAL A 31 2.04 -27.33 -4.00
C VAL A 31 2.17 -26.71 -2.61
N ASP A 32 3.31 -26.92 -1.96
CA ASP A 32 3.60 -26.37 -0.62
C ASP A 32 3.52 -24.83 -0.62
N THR A 33 4.07 -24.20 -1.67
CA THR A 33 4.00 -22.74 -1.83
C THR A 33 2.55 -22.26 -1.95
N LEU A 34 1.73 -22.92 -2.77
CA LEU A 34 0.32 -22.52 -2.94
C LEU A 34 -0.50 -22.78 -1.68
N VAL A 35 -0.27 -23.92 -0.99
CA VAL A 35 -0.89 -24.22 0.30
C VAL A 35 -0.56 -23.14 1.33
N ALA A 36 0.71 -22.74 1.45
CA ALA A 36 1.14 -21.68 2.36
C ALA A 36 0.43 -20.34 2.04
N GLN A 37 0.30 -19.98 0.75
CA GLN A 37 -0.43 -18.77 0.32
C GLN A 37 -1.92 -18.85 0.68
N ILE A 38 -2.58 -19.98 0.45
CA ILE A 38 -3.99 -20.18 0.80
C ILE A 38 -4.18 -20.05 2.31
N MET A 39 -3.33 -20.69 3.11
CA MET A 39 -3.40 -20.61 4.57
C MET A 39 -3.18 -19.18 5.08
N GLN A 40 -2.19 -18.47 4.53
CA GLN A 40 -1.93 -17.08 4.91
C GLN A 40 -3.11 -16.15 4.57
N GLN A 41 -3.82 -16.41 3.46
CA GLN A 41 -5.04 -15.66 3.12
C GLN A 41 -6.19 -16.01 4.06
N ALA A 42 -6.35 -17.29 4.41
CA ALA A 42 -7.38 -17.75 5.35
C ALA A 42 -7.18 -17.13 6.74
N ASP A 43 -5.94 -17.08 7.26
CA ASP A 43 -5.64 -16.48 8.56
C ASP A 43 -5.94 -14.97 8.62
N ARG A 44 -5.90 -14.28 7.48
CA ARG A 44 -6.27 -12.85 7.40
C ARG A 44 -7.78 -12.59 7.45
N HIS A 45 -8.60 -13.59 7.11
CA HIS A 45 -10.05 -13.46 6.97
C HIS A 45 -10.85 -14.32 7.96
N ALA A 46 -10.19 -15.17 8.73
CA ALA A 46 -10.86 -16.08 9.63
C ALA A 46 -11.23 -15.42 10.96
N GLU A 47 -12.51 -15.20 11.18
CA GLU A 47 -13.08 -15.38 12.50
C GLU A 47 -12.84 -16.83 12.93
N GLN A 48 -12.37 -17.05 14.14
CA GLN A 48 -11.71 -18.24 14.71
C GLN A 48 -12.43 -19.61 14.62
N SER A 49 -13.46 -19.81 13.84
CA SER A 49 -14.35 -20.96 13.99
C SER A 49 -14.27 -22.08 12.92
N GLN A 50 -13.56 -21.93 11.82
CA GLN A 50 -13.40 -23.02 10.85
C GLN A 50 -12.04 -22.96 10.15
N ARG A 51 -11.03 -23.64 10.72
CA ARG A 51 -9.82 -23.96 9.95
C ARG A 51 -10.17 -25.05 8.93
N PRO A 52 -9.93 -24.81 7.63
CA PRO A 52 -10.17 -25.82 6.62
C PRO A 52 -9.25 -27.02 6.84
N ASP A 53 -9.74 -28.23 6.50
CA ASP A 53 -8.96 -29.46 6.53
C ASP A 53 -7.69 -29.32 5.68
N GLY A 54 -6.52 -29.56 6.26
CA GLY A 54 -5.24 -29.45 5.58
C GLY A 54 -5.12 -30.34 4.35
N GLN A 55 -5.70 -31.55 4.38
CA GLN A 55 -5.72 -32.47 3.24
C GLN A 55 -6.61 -31.93 2.10
N ALA A 56 -7.74 -31.32 2.44
CA ALA A 56 -8.64 -30.72 1.46
C ALA A 56 -7.95 -29.52 0.76
N ILE A 57 -7.21 -28.68 1.50
CA ILE A 57 -6.43 -27.57 0.93
C ILE A 57 -5.35 -28.10 0.00
N GLN A 58 -4.62 -29.15 0.39
CA GLN A 58 -3.57 -29.75 -0.43
C GLN A 58 -4.13 -30.31 -1.74
N ASN A 59 -5.23 -31.05 -1.68
CA ASN A 59 -5.90 -31.59 -2.86
C ASN A 59 -6.42 -30.48 -3.80
N ASP A 60 -6.96 -29.40 -3.24
CA ASP A 60 -7.38 -28.23 -4.02
C ASP A 60 -6.19 -27.53 -4.69
N ALA A 61 -5.09 -27.34 -3.98
CA ALA A 61 -3.86 -26.76 -4.52
C ALA A 61 -3.32 -27.59 -5.70
N VAL A 62 -3.23 -28.91 -5.54
CA VAL A 62 -2.79 -29.81 -6.63
C VAL A 62 -3.72 -29.67 -7.85
N ARG A 63 -5.01 -29.70 -7.66
CA ARG A 63 -6.00 -29.58 -8.75
C ARG A 63 -5.88 -28.22 -9.46
N ARG A 64 -5.70 -27.12 -8.72
CA ARG A 64 -5.51 -25.78 -9.28
C ARG A 64 -4.25 -25.73 -10.14
N LEU A 65 -3.11 -26.23 -9.63
CA LEU A 65 -1.85 -26.26 -10.36
C LEU A 65 -1.95 -27.13 -11.62
N GLN A 66 -2.59 -28.31 -11.55
CA GLN A 66 -2.83 -29.15 -12.71
C GLN A 66 -3.67 -28.44 -13.77
N THR A 67 -4.71 -27.73 -13.35
CA THR A 67 -5.56 -26.93 -14.25
C THR A 67 -4.75 -25.84 -14.95
N LEU A 68 -3.93 -25.11 -14.19
CA LEU A 68 -3.06 -24.06 -14.75
C LEU A 68 -2.07 -24.65 -15.75
N GLU A 69 -1.44 -25.80 -15.45
CA GLU A 69 -0.48 -26.44 -16.33
C GLU A 69 -1.11 -26.92 -17.64
N VAL A 70 -2.31 -27.51 -17.56
CA VAL A 70 -3.05 -27.93 -18.77
C VAL A 70 -3.41 -26.75 -19.65
N LEU A 71 -3.93 -25.67 -19.06
CA LEU A 71 -4.31 -24.45 -19.80
C LEU A 71 -3.10 -23.74 -20.38
N LYS A 72 -2.00 -23.62 -19.63
CA LYS A 72 -0.73 -23.07 -20.11
C LYS A 72 -0.22 -23.85 -21.32
N ASN A 73 -0.16 -25.18 -21.21
CA ASN A 73 0.32 -26.03 -22.30
C ASN A 73 -0.57 -25.91 -23.55
N ARG A 74 -1.88 -25.74 -23.37
CA ARG A 74 -2.80 -25.51 -24.49
C ARG A 74 -2.56 -24.15 -25.13
N ALA A 75 -2.40 -23.09 -24.32
CA ALA A 75 -2.13 -21.74 -24.79
C ALA A 75 -0.82 -21.68 -25.61
N LEU A 76 0.25 -22.35 -25.14
CA LEU A 76 1.51 -22.44 -25.89
C LEU A 76 1.33 -23.20 -27.23
N LYS A 77 0.54 -24.28 -27.27
CA LYS A 77 0.23 -24.99 -28.51
C LYS A 77 -0.55 -24.14 -29.51
N GLU A 78 -1.41 -23.26 -29.03
CA GLU A 78 -2.15 -22.30 -29.88
C GLU A 78 -1.29 -21.08 -30.28
N GLY A 79 -0.05 -20.97 -29.79
CA GLY A 79 0.88 -19.92 -30.16
C GLY A 79 0.65 -18.59 -29.43
N LEU A 80 -0.05 -18.58 -28.28
CA LEU A 80 -0.30 -17.35 -27.50
C LEU A 80 1.00 -16.73 -26.97
N ASP A 81 2.06 -17.53 -26.81
CA ASP A 81 3.40 -17.04 -26.46
C ASP A 81 4.03 -16.14 -27.54
N LYS A 82 3.53 -16.22 -28.79
CA LYS A 82 4.00 -15.41 -29.94
C LYS A 82 3.13 -14.17 -30.16
N ASP A 83 1.98 -14.09 -29.52
CA ASP A 83 1.12 -12.92 -29.58
C ASP A 83 1.74 -11.74 -28.85
N LYS A 84 1.84 -10.59 -29.54
CA LYS A 84 2.50 -9.38 -29.03
C LYS A 84 1.81 -8.84 -27.76
N ASP A 85 0.49 -8.86 -27.72
CA ASP A 85 -0.27 -8.34 -26.58
C ASP A 85 -0.14 -9.26 -25.37
N VAL A 86 -0.09 -10.57 -25.58
CA VAL A 86 0.17 -11.57 -24.55
C VAL A 86 1.59 -11.38 -23.98
N GLN A 87 2.58 -11.23 -24.85
CA GLN A 87 3.96 -10.98 -24.46
C GLN A 87 4.12 -9.69 -23.63
N ASN A 88 3.46 -8.61 -24.04
CA ASN A 88 3.50 -7.33 -23.34
C ASN A 88 2.84 -7.45 -21.94
N ARG A 89 1.68 -8.09 -21.86
CA ARG A 89 1.03 -8.36 -20.56
C ARG A 89 1.87 -9.24 -19.65
N PHE A 90 2.54 -10.25 -20.21
CA PHE A 90 3.43 -11.10 -19.45
C PHE A 90 4.62 -10.31 -18.86
N LYS A 91 5.28 -9.46 -19.69
CA LYS A 91 6.37 -8.59 -19.21
C LYS A 91 5.94 -7.64 -18.09
N ILE A 92 4.74 -7.06 -18.20
CA ILE A 92 4.20 -6.19 -17.14
C ILE A 92 3.94 -7.01 -15.87
N ALA A 93 3.33 -8.19 -16.00
CA ALA A 93 3.07 -9.08 -14.85
C ALA A 93 4.36 -9.54 -14.17
N GLU A 94 5.38 -9.92 -14.95
CA GLU A 94 6.70 -10.28 -14.44
C GLU A 94 7.37 -9.12 -13.69
N ALA A 95 7.36 -7.91 -14.28
CA ALA A 95 7.92 -6.72 -13.64
C ALA A 95 7.18 -6.36 -12.35
N SER A 96 5.85 -6.44 -12.35
CA SER A 96 5.03 -6.20 -11.15
C SER A 96 5.33 -7.23 -10.06
N PHE A 97 5.45 -8.50 -10.43
CA PHE A 97 5.79 -9.57 -9.48
C PHE A 97 7.13 -9.30 -8.77
N TYR A 98 8.20 -9.00 -9.55
CA TYR A 98 9.50 -8.71 -8.94
C TYR A 98 9.50 -7.42 -8.13
N ALA A 99 8.75 -6.40 -8.55
CA ALA A 99 8.61 -5.17 -7.79
C ALA A 99 7.94 -5.43 -6.42
N GLU A 100 6.85 -6.20 -6.38
CA GLU A 100 6.18 -6.58 -5.14
C GLU A 100 7.08 -7.42 -4.23
N GLU A 101 7.81 -8.40 -4.79
CA GLU A 101 8.75 -9.22 -4.01
C GLU A 101 9.91 -8.39 -3.45
N TYR A 102 10.38 -7.38 -4.19
CA TYR A 102 11.41 -6.47 -3.70
C TYR A 102 10.91 -5.61 -2.53
N VAL A 103 9.68 -5.10 -2.61
CA VAL A 103 9.03 -4.40 -1.47
C VAL A 103 8.98 -5.30 -0.24
N ARG A 104 8.49 -6.55 -0.39
CA ARG A 104 8.43 -7.53 0.71
C ARG A 104 9.82 -7.88 1.26
N PHE A 105 10.83 -7.96 0.39
CA PHE A 105 12.22 -8.17 0.79
C PHE A 105 12.72 -7.02 1.64
N LEU A 106 12.50 -5.77 1.23
CA LEU A 106 12.87 -4.58 2.00
C LEU A 106 12.19 -4.58 3.38
N GLU A 107 10.87 -4.80 3.44
CA GLU A 107 10.14 -4.85 4.72
C GLU A 107 10.70 -5.91 5.67
N ARG A 108 11.01 -7.12 5.16
CA ARG A 108 11.57 -8.21 5.99
C ARG A 108 13.01 -7.95 6.43
N SER A 109 13.80 -7.26 5.60
CA SER A 109 15.21 -6.97 5.89
C SER A 109 15.40 -5.82 6.87
N GLU A 110 14.35 -4.99 7.10
CA GLU A 110 14.46 -3.84 8.01
C GLU A 110 14.57 -4.30 9.46
N THR A 111 15.60 -3.80 10.13
CA THR A 111 15.72 -3.94 11.58
C THR A 111 15.08 -2.75 12.27
N VAL A 112 14.30 -3.03 13.31
CA VAL A 112 13.61 -2.03 14.13
C VAL A 112 14.13 -2.11 15.55
N SER A 113 14.77 -1.05 16.04
CA SER A 113 15.18 -0.95 17.42
C SER A 113 13.99 -0.55 18.32
N GLU A 114 14.02 -0.96 19.58
CA GLU A 114 13.00 -0.57 20.56
C GLU A 114 12.88 0.96 20.69
N SER A 115 14.02 1.67 20.64
CA SER A 115 14.02 3.14 20.66
C SER A 115 13.30 3.76 19.46
N ALA A 116 13.55 3.25 18.25
CA ALA A 116 12.87 3.71 17.04
C ALA A 116 11.37 3.41 17.09
N LEU A 117 11.00 2.26 17.65
CA LEU A 117 9.60 1.88 17.80
C LEU A 117 8.84 2.79 18.77
N ARG A 118 9.46 3.13 19.91
CA ARG A 118 8.88 4.09 20.85
C ARG A 118 8.76 5.49 20.26
N GLN A 119 9.75 5.95 19.50
CA GLN A 119 9.66 7.22 18.78
C GLN A 119 8.55 7.20 17.73
N PHE A 120 8.38 6.09 17.02
CA PHE A 120 7.29 5.91 16.05
C PHE A 120 5.93 5.98 16.76
N TYR A 121 5.76 5.28 17.88
CA TYR A 121 4.55 5.35 18.70
C TYR A 121 4.24 6.78 19.17
N GLU A 122 5.23 7.49 19.71
CA GLU A 122 5.06 8.88 20.15
C GLU A 122 4.61 9.80 19.00
N ARG A 123 5.12 9.57 17.78
CA ARG A 123 4.64 10.30 16.59
C ARG A 123 3.19 9.94 16.24
N GLN A 124 2.82 8.67 16.34
CA GLN A 124 1.48 8.18 16.02
C GLN A 124 0.40 8.73 16.95
N ILE A 125 0.69 8.88 18.24
CA ILE A 125 -0.27 9.39 19.23
C ILE A 125 -0.20 10.91 19.42
N ARG A 126 0.71 11.58 18.69
CA ARG A 126 0.93 13.01 18.84
C ARG A 126 -0.25 13.82 18.34
N MET A 127 -0.76 14.68 19.21
CA MET A 127 -1.77 15.68 18.89
C MET A 127 -1.18 17.07 18.96
N ILE A 128 -1.65 17.96 18.11
CA ILE A 128 -1.20 19.35 18.04
C ILE A 128 -2.37 20.29 18.04
N LYS A 129 -2.17 21.49 18.61
CA LYS A 129 -3.09 22.63 18.52
C LYS A 129 -2.41 23.72 17.73
N LEU A 130 -3.06 24.20 16.67
CA LEU A 130 -2.49 25.18 15.74
C LEU A 130 -3.18 26.54 15.88
N GLN A 131 -2.40 27.58 15.64
CA GLN A 131 -2.86 28.93 15.31
C GLN A 131 -2.41 29.21 13.88
N GLN A 132 -3.22 29.97 13.13
CA GLN A 132 -2.91 30.31 11.73
C GLN A 132 -3.26 31.74 11.38
N VAL A 133 -2.54 32.28 10.39
CA VAL A 133 -2.91 33.50 9.69
C VAL A 133 -2.84 33.23 8.20
N SER A 134 -3.86 33.60 7.46
CA SER A 134 -3.95 33.37 6.01
C SER A 134 -3.82 34.68 5.23
N PHE A 135 -3.23 34.57 4.04
CA PHE A 135 -2.95 35.70 3.15
C PHE A 135 -3.42 35.36 1.72
N ALA A 136 -3.79 36.38 0.95
CA ALA A 136 -4.20 36.18 -0.45
C ALA A 136 -2.99 35.89 -1.34
N THR A 137 -1.81 36.44 -1.03
CA THR A 137 -0.61 36.31 -1.84
C THR A 137 0.58 35.83 -1.00
N GLU A 138 1.55 35.20 -1.67
CA GLU A 138 2.80 34.81 -1.04
C GLU A 138 3.61 36.00 -0.53
N GLU A 139 3.57 37.11 -1.26
CA GLU A 139 4.28 38.34 -0.89
C GLU A 139 3.77 38.91 0.42
N GLU A 140 2.45 38.97 0.64
CA GLU A 140 1.85 39.37 1.90
C GLU A 140 2.26 38.45 3.06
N ALA A 141 2.26 37.14 2.82
CA ALA A 141 2.67 36.15 3.81
C ALA A 141 4.16 36.30 4.18
N ARG A 142 5.03 36.56 3.21
CA ARG A 142 6.46 36.85 3.43
C ARG A 142 6.67 38.14 4.19
N GLN A 143 5.94 39.20 3.88
CA GLN A 143 6.00 40.47 4.62
C GLN A 143 5.55 40.28 6.09
N ALA A 144 4.48 39.51 6.31
CA ALA A 144 4.01 39.15 7.65
C ALA A 144 5.07 38.31 8.40
N GLN A 145 5.74 37.39 7.74
CA GLN A 145 6.86 36.59 8.30
C GLN A 145 7.99 37.52 8.75
N GLN A 146 8.35 38.54 7.96
CA GLN A 146 9.38 39.51 8.34
C GLN A 146 9.01 40.29 9.61
N LEU A 147 7.73 40.55 9.86
CA LEU A 147 7.29 41.18 11.10
C LEU A 147 7.55 40.28 12.31
N LEU A 148 7.30 38.94 12.16
CA LEU A 148 7.61 37.97 13.22
C LEU A 148 9.13 37.93 13.49
N LEU A 149 9.96 37.94 12.45
CA LEU A 149 11.42 37.97 12.58
C LEU A 149 11.95 39.27 13.25
N LYS A 150 11.19 40.38 13.12
CA LYS A 150 11.47 41.68 13.79
C LYS A 150 10.90 41.74 15.21
N GLY A 151 10.34 40.67 15.74
CA GLY A 151 9.89 40.57 17.12
C GLY A 151 8.37 40.77 17.34
N LEU A 152 7.56 40.90 16.28
CA LEU A 152 6.11 40.90 16.46
C LEU A 152 5.67 39.49 16.94
N SER A 153 4.83 39.46 17.98
CA SER A 153 4.28 38.18 18.43
C SER A 153 3.27 37.60 17.41
N PHE A 154 3.08 36.28 17.41
CA PHE A 154 2.10 35.65 16.52
C PHE A 154 0.67 36.14 16.82
N GLU A 155 0.35 36.36 18.09
CA GLU A 155 -0.92 36.97 18.53
C GLU A 155 -1.07 38.42 18.00
N GLY A 156 0.02 39.18 17.95
CA GLY A 156 0.07 40.51 17.33
C GLY A 156 -0.18 40.43 15.82
N LEU A 157 0.38 39.40 15.17
CA LEU A 157 0.13 39.15 13.75
C LEU A 157 -1.33 38.79 13.49
N MET A 158 -1.94 37.90 14.30
CA MET A 158 -3.35 37.52 14.21
C MET A 158 -4.28 38.73 14.35
N LYS A 159 -3.98 39.69 15.24
CA LYS A 159 -4.73 40.93 15.40
C LYS A 159 -4.58 41.85 14.20
N ARG A 160 -3.41 41.87 13.57
CA ARG A 160 -3.12 42.74 12.41
C ARG A 160 -3.75 42.24 11.11
N TYR A 161 -3.87 40.91 10.99
CA TYR A 161 -4.44 40.22 9.84
C TYR A 161 -5.59 39.31 10.29
N PRO A 162 -6.74 39.87 10.68
CA PRO A 162 -7.86 39.07 11.16
C PRO A 162 -8.44 38.26 10.02
N ASN A 163 -8.74 37.00 10.29
CA ASN A 163 -9.47 36.08 9.42
C ASN A 163 -10.32 35.12 10.29
N ASP A 164 -11.36 34.55 9.72
CA ASP A 164 -12.43 33.89 10.47
C ASP A 164 -11.98 32.64 11.25
N GLU A 165 -10.88 31.98 10.83
CA GLU A 165 -10.36 30.76 11.47
C GLU A 165 -8.88 30.94 11.85
N GLN A 166 -8.62 31.70 12.91
CA GLN A 166 -7.23 31.94 13.35
C GLN A 166 -6.67 30.90 14.33
N ALA A 167 -7.54 30.17 15.03
CA ALA A 167 -7.15 29.14 15.98
C ALA A 167 -8.09 27.92 15.84
N PHE A 168 -7.50 26.75 15.86
CA PHE A 168 -8.27 25.52 15.97
C PHE A 168 -8.68 25.32 17.43
N ASP A 169 -9.96 25.11 17.69
CA ASP A 169 -10.49 24.99 19.06
C ASP A 169 -10.05 23.71 19.77
N GLY A 170 -9.65 22.70 19.04
CA GLY A 170 -9.24 21.39 19.55
C GLY A 170 -7.84 20.97 19.17
N PHE A 171 -7.45 19.84 19.74
CA PHE A 171 -6.30 19.10 19.29
C PHE A 171 -6.65 18.28 18.05
N ILE A 172 -5.74 18.24 17.09
CA ILE A 172 -5.81 17.41 15.89
C ILE A 172 -4.66 16.43 15.86
N MET A 173 -4.85 15.27 15.27
CA MET A 173 -3.79 14.29 15.05
C MET A 173 -2.85 14.83 13.97
N ALA A 174 -1.57 15.01 14.29
CA ALA A 174 -0.59 15.58 13.35
C ALA A 174 -0.49 14.78 12.04
N GLN A 175 -0.64 13.46 12.12
CA GLN A 175 -0.59 12.54 10.97
C GLN A 175 -1.87 12.56 10.09
N GLN A 176 -2.97 13.18 10.53
CA GLN A 176 -4.19 13.35 9.72
C GLN A 176 -4.13 14.58 8.83
N LEU A 177 -3.10 15.40 8.99
CA LEU A 177 -2.87 16.54 8.13
C LEU A 177 -2.38 16.08 6.75
N PRO A 178 -2.80 16.77 5.67
CA PRO A 178 -2.24 16.52 4.35
C PRO A 178 -0.75 16.81 4.31
N GLU A 179 0.00 16.05 3.50
CA GLU A 179 1.33 16.48 3.12
C GLU A 179 1.25 17.78 2.25
N PRO A 180 2.13 18.76 2.41
CA PRO A 180 3.37 18.75 3.20
C PRO A 180 3.23 19.19 4.66
N LEU A 181 2.02 19.42 5.18
CA LEU A 181 1.82 19.92 6.56
C LEU A 181 2.25 18.89 7.61
N ALA A 182 1.89 17.62 7.41
CA ALA A 182 2.22 16.57 8.39
C ALA A 182 3.73 16.50 8.66
N SER A 183 4.54 16.49 7.60
CA SER A 183 6.01 16.48 7.73
C SER A 183 6.57 17.78 8.33
N GLN A 184 5.99 18.92 8.00
CA GLN A 184 6.43 20.20 8.57
C GLN A 184 6.18 20.27 10.07
N PHE A 185 5.00 19.86 10.55
CA PHE A 185 4.67 19.88 11.97
C PHE A 185 5.31 18.76 12.79
N ALA A 186 5.77 17.68 12.14
CA ALA A 186 6.44 16.58 12.83
C ALA A 186 7.67 17.03 13.60
N GLY A 187 8.45 17.99 13.07
CA GLY A 187 9.66 18.51 13.68
C GLY A 187 9.48 19.75 14.56
N MET A 188 8.26 20.32 14.64
CA MET A 188 8.03 21.56 15.39
C MET A 188 7.75 21.30 16.88
N ASN A 189 8.18 22.22 17.73
CA ASN A 189 7.90 22.27 19.15
C ASN A 189 6.83 23.33 19.46
N ARG A 190 6.28 23.27 20.67
CA ARG A 190 5.36 24.28 21.15
C ARG A 190 5.98 25.68 21.06
N GLY A 191 5.29 26.61 20.41
CA GLY A 191 5.74 27.98 20.19
C GLY A 191 6.39 28.22 18.84
N ASP A 192 6.83 27.16 18.14
CA ASP A 192 7.46 27.30 16.83
C ASP A 192 6.45 27.82 15.80
N VAL A 193 6.97 28.61 14.86
CA VAL A 193 6.24 29.13 13.69
C VAL A 193 6.82 28.53 12.42
N THR A 194 5.98 28.30 11.41
CA THR A 194 6.45 27.80 10.11
C THR A 194 7.52 28.71 9.52
N ARG A 195 8.61 28.09 9.04
CA ARG A 195 9.75 28.84 8.49
C ARG A 195 9.45 29.57 7.20
N ASN A 196 8.55 29.03 6.40
CA ASN A 196 8.08 29.59 5.14
C ASN A 196 6.56 29.60 5.10
N PRO A 197 5.95 30.53 4.35
CA PRO A 197 4.53 30.48 4.06
C PRO A 197 4.15 29.15 3.38
N VAL A 198 3.06 28.57 3.81
CA VAL A 198 2.54 27.29 3.27
C VAL A 198 1.35 27.59 2.37
N LYS A 199 1.42 27.15 1.10
CA LYS A 199 0.31 27.29 0.17
C LYS A 199 -0.70 26.17 0.40
N LEU A 200 -1.96 26.52 0.68
CA LEU A 200 -3.08 25.59 0.77
C LEU A 200 -4.23 26.14 -0.08
N GLY A 201 -4.58 25.41 -1.13
CA GLY A 201 -5.52 25.92 -2.13
C GLY A 201 -5.03 27.22 -2.75
N GLU A 202 -5.87 28.24 -2.72
CA GLU A 202 -5.57 29.56 -3.30
C GLU A 202 -4.95 30.55 -2.31
N ARG A 203 -4.66 30.14 -1.07
CA ARG A 203 -4.17 31.02 -0.01
C ARG A 203 -2.82 30.57 0.54
N TYR A 204 -2.12 31.50 1.20
CA TYR A 204 -0.86 31.27 1.87
C TYR A 204 -1.03 31.43 3.38
N TYR A 205 -0.40 30.55 4.15
CA TYR A 205 -0.59 30.46 5.59
C TYR A 205 0.73 30.53 6.33
N LEU A 206 0.72 31.20 7.49
CA LEU A 206 1.71 31.04 8.54
C LEU A 206 1.04 30.35 9.71
N PHE A 207 1.69 29.30 10.23
CA PHE A 207 1.18 28.53 11.36
C PHE A 207 2.08 28.69 12.57
N LYS A 208 1.47 28.70 13.75
CA LYS A 208 2.17 28.55 15.04
C LYS A 208 1.67 27.30 15.73
N LEU A 209 2.61 26.48 16.24
CA LEU A 209 2.28 25.33 17.07
C LEU A 209 2.00 25.79 18.50
N GLY A 210 0.71 25.94 18.82
CA GLY A 210 0.27 26.49 20.12
C GLY A 210 0.42 25.51 21.27
N ALA A 211 0.12 24.22 21.03
CA ALA A 211 0.28 23.17 22.03
C ALA A 211 0.58 21.81 21.37
N VAL A 212 1.24 20.94 22.13
CA VAL A 212 1.47 19.54 21.80
C VAL A 212 0.89 18.70 22.93
N GLY A 213 0.16 17.66 22.57
CA GLY A 213 -0.44 16.69 23.48
C GLY A 213 -0.29 15.27 22.95
N LYS A 214 -0.86 14.32 23.69
CA LYS A 214 -0.99 12.92 23.28
C LYS A 214 -2.46 12.57 23.19
N ASN A 215 -2.80 11.70 22.27
CA ASN A 215 -4.17 11.17 22.16
C ASN A 215 -4.52 10.40 23.46
N PRO A 216 -5.52 10.85 24.23
CA PRO A 216 -5.90 10.19 25.47
C PRO A 216 -6.51 8.81 25.25
N ASP A 217 -7.06 8.56 24.05
CA ASP A 217 -7.69 7.28 23.67
C ASP A 217 -6.70 6.33 22.98
N ALA A 218 -5.42 6.69 22.94
CA ALA A 218 -4.39 5.83 22.33
C ALA A 218 -4.23 4.54 23.14
N GLN A 219 -4.21 3.41 22.45
CA GLN A 219 -3.91 2.12 23.08
C GLN A 219 -2.49 2.11 23.65
N PRO A 220 -2.24 1.47 24.79
CA PRO A 220 -0.90 1.32 25.36
C PRO A 220 0.09 0.73 24.34
N PHE A 221 1.32 1.22 24.38
CA PHE A 221 2.40 0.79 23.50
C PHE A 221 2.54 -0.74 23.39
N GLU A 222 2.48 -1.43 24.53
CA GLU A 222 2.66 -2.89 24.60
C GLU A 222 1.59 -3.67 23.84
N LEU A 223 0.37 -3.15 23.77
CA LEU A 223 -0.74 -3.79 23.03
C LEU A 223 -0.61 -3.62 21.51
N VAL A 224 -0.01 -2.53 21.05
CA VAL A 224 0.11 -2.21 19.62
C VAL A 224 1.51 -2.45 19.07
N ARG A 225 2.44 -2.92 19.89
CA ARG A 225 3.86 -3.06 19.57
C ARG A 225 4.11 -3.78 18.25
N ASN A 226 3.47 -4.92 18.03
CA ASN A 226 3.66 -5.71 16.80
C ASN A 226 3.13 -4.96 15.56
N GLN A 227 2.01 -4.27 15.69
CA GLN A 227 1.45 -3.45 14.62
C GLN A 227 2.36 -2.26 14.30
N LEU A 228 2.90 -1.61 15.33
CA LEU A 228 3.87 -0.51 15.16
C LEU A 228 5.15 -0.99 14.49
N GLU A 229 5.64 -2.18 14.84
CA GLU A 229 6.83 -2.76 14.21
C GLU A 229 6.62 -2.97 12.71
N GLN A 230 5.48 -3.54 12.32
CA GLN A 230 5.12 -3.69 10.91
C GLN A 230 5.01 -2.33 10.20
N GLY A 231 4.31 -1.37 10.79
CA GLY A 231 4.16 -0.03 10.23
C GLY A 231 5.51 0.69 10.05
N LEU A 232 6.41 0.59 11.03
CA LEU A 232 7.73 1.20 10.93
C LEU A 232 8.63 0.51 9.89
N ARG A 233 8.53 -0.82 9.72
CA ARG A 233 9.21 -1.54 8.62
C ARG A 233 8.72 -1.05 7.25
N GLN A 234 7.40 -0.90 7.10
CA GLN A 234 6.79 -0.39 5.86
C GLN A 234 7.22 1.06 5.58
N GLU A 235 7.21 1.95 6.59
CA GLU A 235 7.69 3.33 6.44
C GLU A 235 9.15 3.36 5.95
N LYS A 236 10.03 2.56 6.57
CA LYS A 236 11.44 2.49 6.17
C LYS A 236 11.63 1.91 4.77
N ALA A 237 10.89 0.85 4.42
CA ALA A 237 10.94 0.27 3.08
C ALA A 237 10.48 1.29 2.03
N ARG A 238 9.39 2.02 2.29
CA ARG A 238 8.90 3.08 1.41
C ARG A 238 9.95 4.17 1.19
N LEU A 239 10.58 4.67 2.25
CA LEU A 239 11.64 5.69 2.12
C LEU A 239 12.81 5.22 1.25
N LYS A 240 13.19 3.92 1.34
CA LYS A 240 14.23 3.35 0.47
C LYS A 240 13.78 3.24 -0.98
N ILE A 241 12.51 2.91 -1.21
CA ILE A 241 11.93 2.85 -2.56
C ILE A 241 11.89 4.26 -3.16
N ASP A 242 11.42 5.25 -2.41
CA ASP A 242 11.35 6.64 -2.86
C ASP A 242 12.74 7.16 -3.26
N ALA A 243 13.77 6.90 -2.44
CA ALA A 243 15.15 7.24 -2.74
C ALA A 243 15.66 6.51 -4.01
N LEU A 244 15.36 5.21 -4.16
CA LEU A 244 15.73 4.42 -5.34
C LEU A 244 15.07 4.96 -6.61
N LEU A 245 13.79 5.36 -6.55
CA LEU A 245 13.07 5.94 -7.68
C LEU A 245 13.68 7.30 -8.06
N GLU A 246 13.99 8.14 -7.08
CA GLU A 246 14.63 9.44 -7.31
C GLU A 246 16.03 9.28 -7.95
N GLU A 247 16.85 8.37 -7.45
CA GLU A 247 18.18 8.04 -8.01
C GLU A 247 18.08 7.60 -9.48
N ASN A 248 16.97 6.96 -9.87
CA ASN A 248 16.72 6.51 -11.24
C ASN A 248 15.89 7.51 -12.08
N GLY A 249 15.67 8.72 -11.58
CA GLY A 249 14.98 9.79 -12.31
C GLY A 249 13.45 9.60 -12.43
N VAL A 250 12.88 8.67 -11.66
CA VAL A 250 11.43 8.45 -11.58
C VAL A 250 10.89 9.35 -10.47
N LYS A 251 10.12 10.37 -10.85
CA LYS A 251 9.45 11.24 -9.87
C LYS A 251 8.20 10.56 -9.33
N PRO A 252 7.97 10.59 -8.02
CA PRO A 252 6.74 10.08 -7.41
C PRO A 252 5.50 10.85 -7.83
#